data_547927c9c3c1afbcd2c36bc02139bf78
#
_entry.id   547927c9c3c1afbcd2c36bc02139bf78
#
_cell.length_a   1.000
_cell.length_b   1.000
_cell.length_c   1.000
_cell.angle_alpha   90.00
_cell.angle_beta   90.00
_cell.angle_gamma   90.00
#
_symmetry.space_group_name_H-M   'P 1'
#
loop_
_entity.id
_entity.type
_entity.pdbx_description
1 polymer ?
#
loop_
_entity_poly.entity_id
_entity_poly.type
_entity_poly.pdbx_seq_one_letter_code
_entity_poly.pdbx_strand_id
1 'polypeptide(L)'
;MKKRKIKVAMVANNFEITGIATVMMSYGKALDKNSYDLTIIAGRPIAEQYKKECNVCGIKLVELPSRHHEKIAHYFGLWRVLKTGHFDIIHDHGNSSMMAIELSIAKMAGIKIRIAHSHNSTCPNRRIHQ
;
A
#
# COMPACT_ATOMS: atom_id res chain seq x y z
N MET A 1 -29.31 6.94 -8.60
CA MET A 1 -28.56 6.71 -7.34
C MET A 1 -27.09 6.42 -7.63
N LYS A 2 -26.19 7.20 -7.08
CA LYS A 2 -24.77 6.94 -7.22
C LYS A 2 -24.37 5.76 -6.35
N LYS A 3 -23.77 4.75 -6.94
CA LYS A 3 -23.15 3.69 -6.18
C LYS A 3 -21.94 4.22 -5.42
N ARG A 4 -21.78 3.77 -4.18
CA ARG A 4 -20.58 4.04 -3.41
C ARG A 4 -19.38 3.41 -4.12
N LYS A 5 -18.31 4.16 -4.27
CA LYS A 5 -17.07 3.62 -4.82
C LYS A 5 -16.44 2.65 -3.83
N ILE A 6 -15.80 1.64 -4.37
CA ILE A 6 -15.01 0.69 -3.56
C ILE A 6 -13.71 1.39 -3.18
N LYS A 7 -13.44 1.48 -1.89
CA LYS A 7 -12.24 2.14 -1.38
C LYS A 7 -11.11 1.14 -1.25
N VAL A 8 -10.03 1.39 -1.97
CA VAL A 8 -8.86 0.51 -2.01
C VAL A 8 -7.66 1.23 -1.42
N ALA A 9 -6.99 0.58 -0.47
CA ALA A 9 -5.71 1.03 0.05
C ALA A 9 -4.60 0.16 -0.54
N MET A 10 -3.69 0.76 -1.30
CA MET A 10 -2.45 0.11 -1.71
C MET A 10 -1.35 0.54 -0.77
N VAL A 11 -0.66 -0.43 -0.17
CA VAL A 11 0.34 -0.18 0.88
C VAL A 11 1.70 -0.67 0.43
N ALA A 12 2.72 0.15 0.67
CA ALA A 12 4.12 -0.20 0.42
C ALA A 12 5.00 0.36 1.52
N ASN A 13 6.17 -0.25 1.72
CA ASN A 13 7.15 0.23 2.70
C ASN A 13 7.64 1.64 2.38
N ASN A 14 8.01 1.84 1.12
CA ASN A 14 8.39 3.16 0.61
C ASN A 14 7.89 3.27 -0.84
N PHE A 15 8.04 4.45 -1.42
CA PHE A 15 7.55 4.67 -2.77
C PHE A 15 8.60 5.40 -3.61
N GLU A 16 9.78 4.78 -3.66
CA GLU A 16 10.87 5.23 -4.51
C GLU A 16 10.73 4.65 -5.91
N ILE A 17 11.59 5.08 -6.83
CA ILE A 17 11.58 4.57 -8.22
C ILE A 17 12.11 3.14 -8.21
N THR A 18 11.21 2.19 -8.08
CA THR A 18 11.50 0.76 -7.99
C THR A 18 10.46 -0.03 -8.78
N GLY A 19 10.71 -1.33 -8.94
CA GLY A 19 9.75 -2.21 -9.59
C GLY A 19 8.40 -2.25 -8.89
N ILE A 20 8.40 -2.23 -7.55
CA ILE A 20 7.17 -2.25 -6.76
C ILE A 20 6.34 -0.99 -7.02
N ALA A 21 6.96 0.18 -6.96
CA ALA A 21 6.27 1.43 -7.19
C ALA A 21 5.73 1.52 -8.63
N THR A 22 6.50 1.04 -9.60
CA THR A 22 6.07 1.00 -10.99
C THR A 22 4.81 0.16 -11.16
N VAL A 23 4.78 -1.02 -10.53
CA VAL A 23 3.61 -1.91 -10.57
C VAL A 23 2.40 -1.25 -9.91
N MET A 24 2.60 -0.64 -8.73
CA MET A 24 1.53 0.04 -8.02
C MET A 24 0.94 1.19 -8.85
N MET A 25 1.78 1.98 -9.49
CA MET A 25 1.32 3.08 -10.35
C MET A 25 0.58 2.55 -11.57
N SER A 26 1.02 1.43 -12.13
CA SER A 26 0.32 0.80 -13.25
C SER A 26 -1.09 0.36 -12.87
N TYR A 27 -1.24 -0.28 -11.73
CA TYR A 27 -2.56 -0.64 -11.20
C TYR A 27 -3.41 0.59 -10.93
N GLY A 28 -2.80 1.61 -10.30
CA GLY A 28 -3.52 2.84 -9.98
C GLY A 28 -4.06 3.56 -11.20
N LYS A 29 -3.27 3.60 -12.26
CA LYS A 29 -3.69 4.22 -13.52
C LYS A 29 -4.76 3.41 -14.25
N ALA A 30 -4.71 2.08 -14.11
CA ALA A 30 -5.64 1.17 -14.79
C ALA A 30 -7.00 1.08 -14.11
N LEU A 31 -7.08 1.40 -12.81
CA LEU A 31 -8.35 1.31 -12.07
C LEU A 31 -9.35 2.34 -12.59
N ASP A 32 -10.59 1.87 -12.72
CA ASP A 32 -11.72 2.74 -13.10
C ASP A 32 -12.05 3.69 -11.95
N LYS A 33 -11.80 4.98 -12.13
CA LYS A 33 -12.03 6.00 -11.10
C LYS A 33 -13.51 6.22 -10.79
N ASN A 34 -14.39 5.74 -11.63
CA ASN A 34 -15.83 5.81 -11.35
C ASN A 34 -16.27 4.72 -10.37
N SER A 35 -15.55 3.61 -10.34
CA SER A 35 -15.87 2.46 -9.50
C SER A 35 -15.00 2.36 -8.25
N TYR A 36 -13.77 2.86 -8.31
CA TYR A 36 -12.78 2.70 -7.25
C TYR A 36 -12.22 4.03 -6.79
N ASP A 37 -12.06 4.15 -5.48
CA ASP A 37 -11.40 5.28 -4.84
C ASP A 37 -10.08 4.74 -4.26
N LEU A 38 -8.96 5.08 -4.92
CA LEU A 38 -7.65 4.54 -4.59
C LEU A 38 -6.86 5.50 -3.71
N THR A 39 -6.32 4.97 -2.63
CA THR A 39 -5.34 5.63 -1.77
C THR A 39 -4.07 4.80 -1.73
N ILE A 40 -2.94 5.41 -2.02
CA ILE A 40 -1.63 4.77 -1.83
C ILE A 40 -1.08 5.24 -0.49
N ILE A 41 -0.69 4.28 0.34
CA ILE A 41 -0.13 4.53 1.67
C ILE A 41 1.29 3.98 1.68
N ALA A 42 2.27 4.85 1.87
CA ALA A 42 3.66 4.45 1.81
C ALA A 42 4.50 5.20 2.84
N GLY A 43 5.51 4.51 3.37
CA GLY A 43 6.51 5.14 4.23
C GLY A 43 7.49 5.96 3.41
N ARG A 44 8.11 6.94 4.05
CA ARG A 44 9.20 7.70 3.44
C ARG A 44 10.40 6.80 3.18
N PRO A 45 11.17 7.04 2.13
CA PRO A 45 11.06 8.16 1.17
C PRO A 45 10.04 7.88 0.05
N ILE A 46 9.46 8.96 -0.47
CA ILE A 46 8.54 8.91 -1.60
C ILE A 46 9.12 9.79 -2.73
N ALA A 47 9.24 9.21 -3.92
CA ALA A 47 9.77 9.94 -5.07
C ALA A 47 8.85 11.08 -5.49
N GLU A 48 9.42 12.24 -5.74
CA GLU A 48 8.65 13.42 -6.14
C GLU A 48 7.81 13.19 -7.39
N GLN A 49 8.34 12.44 -8.35
CA GLN A 49 7.61 12.17 -9.58
C GLN A 49 6.31 11.40 -9.31
N TYR A 50 6.30 10.52 -8.32
CA TYR A 50 5.08 9.76 -7.97
C TYR A 50 4.08 10.61 -7.22
N LYS A 51 4.55 11.58 -6.41
CA LYS A 51 3.65 12.55 -5.78
C LYS A 51 2.90 13.35 -6.85
N LYS A 52 3.61 13.79 -7.89
CA LYS A 52 3.01 14.52 -9.00
C LYS A 52 2.05 13.66 -9.81
N GLU A 53 2.46 12.43 -10.13
CA GLU A 53 1.61 11.50 -10.89
C GLU A 53 0.32 11.16 -10.14
N CYS A 54 0.41 10.91 -8.86
CA CYS A 54 -0.78 10.64 -8.05
C CYS A 54 -1.74 11.81 -8.07
N ASN A 55 -1.22 13.03 -7.94
CA ASN A 55 -2.04 14.23 -7.99
C ASN A 55 -2.75 14.37 -9.35
N VAL A 56 -2.03 14.16 -10.43
CA VAL A 56 -2.59 14.26 -11.78
C VAL A 56 -3.64 13.17 -12.04
N CYS A 57 -3.39 11.96 -11.56
CA CYS A 57 -4.28 10.81 -11.79
C CYS A 57 -5.45 10.72 -10.82
N GLY A 58 -5.56 11.63 -9.85
CA GLY A 58 -6.62 11.60 -8.85
C GLY A 58 -6.46 10.48 -7.83
N ILE A 59 -5.23 10.04 -7.57
CA ILE A 59 -4.91 9.04 -6.57
C ILE A 59 -4.51 9.76 -5.29
N LYS A 60 -5.14 9.41 -4.18
CA LYS A 60 -4.75 9.95 -2.86
C LYS A 60 -3.45 9.28 -2.42
N LEU A 61 -2.53 10.07 -1.91
CA LEU A 61 -1.23 9.57 -1.43
C LEU A 61 -1.06 9.98 0.02
N VAL A 62 -0.90 8.99 0.89
CA VAL A 62 -0.62 9.19 2.31
C VAL A 62 0.81 8.83 2.59
N GLU A 63 1.57 9.77 3.13
CA GLU A 63 2.98 9.60 3.46
C GLU A 63 3.09 9.29 4.95
N LEU A 64 3.68 8.14 5.27
CA LEU A 64 3.93 7.72 6.65
C LEU A 64 5.39 7.96 7.02
N PRO A 65 5.71 8.02 8.32
CA PRO A 65 7.11 8.01 8.75
C PRO A 65 7.85 6.80 8.20
N SER A 66 9.17 6.91 8.04
CA SER A 66 9.99 5.82 7.53
C SER A 66 9.90 4.60 8.45
N ARG A 67 9.55 3.44 7.89
CA ARG A 67 9.54 2.18 8.65
C ARG A 67 10.93 1.85 9.18
N HIS A 68 11.96 2.17 8.39
CA HIS A 68 13.34 1.86 8.75
C HIS A 68 13.84 2.69 9.94
N HIS A 69 13.48 3.96 9.99
CA HIS A 69 13.97 4.90 11.02
C HIS A 69 12.98 5.13 12.15
N GLU A 70 11.69 5.01 11.88
CA GLU A 70 10.62 5.33 12.83
C GLU A 70 9.53 4.25 12.79
N LYS A 71 9.93 3.04 13.12
CA LYS A 71 9.11 1.83 12.96
C LYS A 71 7.78 1.92 13.70
N ILE A 72 7.80 2.34 14.96
CA ILE A 72 6.58 2.43 15.77
C ILE A 72 5.64 3.48 15.21
N ALA A 73 6.17 4.66 14.87
CA ALA A 73 5.39 5.73 14.29
C ALA A 73 4.80 5.33 12.92
N HIS A 74 5.56 4.58 12.13
CA HIS A 74 5.09 4.07 10.84
C HIS A 74 3.88 3.15 11.00
N TYR A 75 3.98 2.14 11.84
CA TYR A 75 2.89 1.17 12.01
C TYR A 75 1.69 1.75 12.74
N PHE A 76 1.91 2.65 13.69
CA PHE A 76 0.82 3.37 14.32
C PHE A 76 0.08 4.25 13.32
N GLY A 77 0.83 4.96 12.47
CA GLY A 77 0.24 5.78 11.41
C GLY A 77 -0.54 4.93 10.40
N LEU A 78 0.01 3.77 10.03
CA LEU A 78 -0.69 2.85 9.14
C LEU A 78 -2.02 2.40 9.74
N TRP A 79 -2.01 1.95 10.99
CA TRP A 79 -3.24 1.55 11.67
C TRP A 79 -4.26 2.67 11.70
N ARG A 80 -3.82 3.88 12.04
CA ARG A 80 -4.71 5.05 12.13
C ARG A 80 -5.35 5.37 10.78
N VAL A 81 -4.58 5.38 9.71
CA VAL A 81 -5.09 5.65 8.36
C VAL A 81 -6.08 4.56 7.94
N LEU A 82 -5.76 3.30 8.18
CA LEU A 82 -6.63 2.19 7.83
C LEU A 82 -7.91 2.20 8.64
N LYS A 83 -7.83 2.54 9.92
CA LYS A 83 -8.99 2.58 10.81
C LYS A 83 -9.95 3.72 10.45
N THR A 84 -9.41 4.91 10.17
CA THR A 84 -10.23 6.09 9.87
C THR A 84 -10.65 6.19 8.41
N GLY A 85 -9.94 5.53 7.52
CA GLY A 85 -10.19 5.63 6.08
C GLY A 85 -11.37 4.79 5.59
N HIS A 86 -11.85 3.84 6.36
CA HIS A 86 -12.98 2.96 6.01
C HIS A 86 -12.79 2.28 4.66
N PHE A 87 -11.63 1.66 4.47
CA PHE A 87 -11.30 0.95 3.24
C PHE A 87 -12.04 -0.37 3.14
N ASP A 88 -12.43 -0.73 1.93
CA ASP A 88 -13.05 -2.02 1.64
C ASP A 88 -12.01 -3.09 1.37
N ILE A 89 -10.91 -2.70 0.73
CA ILE A 89 -9.84 -3.60 0.30
C ILE A 89 -8.49 -3.01 0.67
N ILE A 90 -7.60 -3.84 1.20
CA ILE A 90 -6.18 -3.51 1.26
C ILE A 90 -5.42 -4.40 0.28
N HIS A 91 -4.61 -3.79 -0.57
CA HIS A 91 -3.72 -4.46 -1.49
C HIS A 91 -2.29 -4.14 -1.06
N ASP A 92 -1.68 -5.06 -0.32
CA ASP A 92 -0.38 -4.85 0.29
C ASP A 92 0.72 -5.38 -0.62
N HIS A 93 1.70 -4.53 -0.91
CA HIS A 93 2.82 -4.84 -1.79
C HIS A 93 4.11 -4.92 -0.98
N GLY A 94 4.89 -5.96 -1.17
CA GLY A 94 6.18 -6.05 -0.52
C GLY A 94 6.70 -7.46 -0.34
N ASN A 95 7.46 -7.65 0.72
CA ASN A 95 8.04 -8.94 1.10
C ASN A 95 7.15 -9.64 2.13
N SER A 96 7.10 -10.95 2.04
CA SER A 96 6.14 -11.77 2.80
C SER A 96 6.15 -11.54 4.31
N SER A 97 7.32 -11.40 4.92
CA SER A 97 7.40 -11.25 6.38
C SER A 97 6.79 -9.93 6.87
N MET A 98 7.02 -8.85 6.14
CA MET A 98 6.48 -7.54 6.50
C MET A 98 5.00 -7.44 6.19
N MET A 99 4.54 -8.11 5.14
CA MET A 99 3.13 -8.14 4.79
C MET A 99 2.27 -8.79 5.88
N ALA A 100 2.81 -9.77 6.60
CA ALA A 100 2.09 -10.40 7.71
C ALA A 100 1.71 -9.37 8.78
N ILE A 101 2.64 -8.47 9.11
CA ILE A 101 2.41 -7.41 10.08
C ILE A 101 1.36 -6.43 9.54
N GLU A 102 1.53 -5.98 8.33
CA GLU A 102 0.66 -4.98 7.71
C GLU A 102 -0.76 -5.50 7.54
N LEU A 103 -0.92 -6.75 7.11
CA LEU A 103 -2.24 -7.36 6.96
C LEU A 103 -2.91 -7.64 8.30
N SER A 104 -2.11 -7.93 9.36
CA SER A 104 -2.64 -8.07 10.72
C SER A 104 -3.19 -6.73 11.22
N ILE A 105 -2.49 -5.64 10.93
CA ILE A 105 -2.96 -4.29 11.27
C ILE A 105 -4.27 -3.99 10.52
N ALA A 106 -4.34 -4.33 9.25
CA ALA A 106 -5.54 -4.14 8.44
C ALA A 106 -6.73 -4.93 9.01
N LYS A 107 -6.47 -6.16 9.44
CA LYS A 107 -7.50 -6.98 10.09
C LYS A 107 -8.02 -6.32 11.37
N MET A 108 -7.12 -5.81 12.20
CA MET A 108 -7.50 -5.09 13.42
C MET A 108 -8.27 -3.80 13.11
N ALA A 109 -7.98 -3.17 11.98
CA ALA A 109 -8.68 -1.97 11.53
C ALA A 109 -10.06 -2.28 10.93
N GLY A 110 -10.39 -3.55 10.74
CA GLY A 110 -11.71 -3.98 10.26
C GLY A 110 -11.82 -4.15 8.75
N ILE A 111 -10.71 -4.18 8.03
CA ILE A 111 -10.72 -4.37 6.57
C ILE A 111 -10.92 -5.85 6.26
N LYS A 112 -11.98 -6.17 5.54
CA LYS A 112 -12.40 -7.56 5.29
C LYS A 112 -11.65 -8.21 4.14
N ILE A 113 -11.36 -7.47 3.07
CA ILE A 113 -10.68 -8.01 1.89
C ILE A 113 -9.22 -7.58 1.95
N ARG A 114 -8.34 -8.55 2.13
CA ARG A 114 -6.90 -8.33 2.31
C ARG A 114 -6.13 -9.14 1.28
N ILE A 115 -5.41 -8.44 0.40
CA ILE A 115 -4.65 -9.05 -0.69
C ILE A 115 -3.16 -8.83 -0.42
N ALA A 116 -2.40 -9.92 -0.38
CA ALA A 116 -0.96 -9.87 -0.28
C ALA A 116 -0.35 -10.06 -1.67
N HIS A 117 0.45 -9.09 -2.10
CA HIS A 117 1.11 -9.14 -3.39
C HIS A 117 2.62 -9.16 -3.17
N SER A 118 3.20 -10.36 -3.19
CA SER A 118 4.65 -10.50 -3.04
C SER A 118 5.34 -10.22 -4.38
N HIS A 119 6.32 -9.34 -4.34
CA HIS A 119 7.14 -9.03 -5.51
C HIS A 119 8.40 -9.90 -5.57
N ASN A 120 8.68 -10.67 -4.51
CA ASN A 120 9.79 -11.61 -4.45
C ASN A 120 9.24 -13.03 -4.32
N SER A 121 9.22 -13.75 -5.41
CA SER A 121 8.77 -15.15 -5.43
C SER A 121 9.82 -16.13 -4.92
N THR A 122 11.09 -15.68 -4.83
CA THR A 122 12.20 -16.54 -4.39
C THR A 122 12.92 -15.87 -3.22
N CYS A 123 13.37 -16.71 -2.28
CA CYS A 123 14.22 -16.23 -1.20
C CYS A 123 15.60 -15.84 -1.75
N PRO A 124 16.17 -14.69 -1.33
CA PRO A 124 17.52 -14.32 -1.76
C PRO A 124 18.60 -15.33 -1.38
N ASN A 125 18.36 -16.09 -0.31
CA ASN A 125 19.31 -17.10 0.14
C ASN A 125 18.80 -18.48 -0.28
N ARG A 126 19.31 -18.96 -1.40
CA ARG A 126 18.93 -20.25 -1.97
C ARG A 126 19.17 -21.45 -1.03
N ARG A 127 20.10 -21.33 -0.09
CA ARG A 127 20.40 -22.42 0.84
C ARG A 127 19.22 -22.79 1.73
N ILE A 128 18.29 -21.86 1.91
CA ILE A 128 17.10 -22.09 2.72
C ILE A 128 16.09 -22.97 1.98
N HIS A 129 16.19 -23.03 0.66
CA HIS A 129 15.26 -23.80 -0.18
C HIS A 129 15.75 -25.18 -0.58
N GLN A 130 16.94 -25.54 -0.19
CA GLN A 130 17.49 -26.87 -0.50
C GLN A 130 17.23 -27.86 0.61
#